data_06ed7a72435efe97a1d3e1832176b262
#
_entry.id   06ed7a72435efe97a1d3e1832176b262
#
_cell.length_a   1.000
_cell.length_b   1.000
_cell.length_c   1.000
_cell.angle_alpha   90.00
_cell.angle_beta   90.00
_cell.angle_gamma   90.00
#
_symmetry.space_group_name_H-M   'P 1'
#
loop_
_entity.id
_entity.type
_entity.pdbx_description
1 polymer ?
#
loop_
_entity_poly.entity_id
_entity_poly.type
_entity_poly.pdbx_seq_one_letter_code
_entity_poly.pdbx_strand_id
1 'polypeptide(L)'
;RHSVYANTASSLSIASGRVSFVLGMQGPCASFETACSASLVAGHSAARALRDAECDAHLVVGINLMLLRASSLGMAISGMTSPTGRSHTFDGRADGFARGEGVSTLSMTGDGDAARLGLQGSAVRQDGRSASLTAPNGSAQQGLLRAALTNASTMADALGLMEAHG
;
A
#
# COMPACT_ATOMS: atom_id res chain seq x y z
N ARG A 1 -21.20 -28.49 -5.03
CA ARG A 1 -21.68 -27.65 -6.15
C ARG A 1 -20.79 -26.40 -6.18
N HIS A 2 -20.10 -26.17 -7.29
CA HIS A 2 -19.37 -24.92 -7.49
C HIS A 2 -20.37 -23.81 -7.82
N SER A 3 -20.26 -22.68 -7.13
CA SER A 3 -21.07 -21.49 -7.44
C SER A 3 -20.67 -20.92 -8.81
N VAL A 4 -21.63 -20.46 -9.59
CA VAL A 4 -21.37 -19.72 -10.84
C VAL A 4 -20.59 -18.42 -10.58
N TYR A 5 -20.59 -17.95 -9.35
CA TYR A 5 -19.84 -16.75 -8.90
C TYR A 5 -18.45 -17.08 -8.33
N ALA A 6 -17.98 -18.33 -8.37
CA ALA A 6 -16.70 -18.72 -7.77
C ALA A 6 -15.52 -17.88 -8.31
N ASN A 7 -15.45 -17.69 -9.62
CA ASN A 7 -14.39 -16.90 -10.25
C ASN A 7 -14.42 -15.41 -9.84
N THR A 8 -15.61 -14.82 -9.81
CA THR A 8 -15.77 -13.41 -9.40
C THR A 8 -15.63 -13.22 -7.90
N ALA A 9 -15.83 -14.27 -7.10
CA ALA A 9 -15.68 -14.22 -5.64
C ALA A 9 -14.22 -14.17 -5.17
N SER A 10 -13.28 -14.74 -5.96
CA SER A 10 -11.88 -14.93 -5.56
C SER A 10 -10.88 -14.11 -6.38
N SER A 11 -11.33 -13.40 -7.42
CA SER A 11 -10.43 -12.63 -8.30
C SER A 11 -10.13 -11.24 -7.75
N LEU A 12 -8.84 -10.91 -7.63
CA LEU A 12 -8.37 -9.56 -7.28
C LEU A 12 -8.83 -8.51 -8.29
N SER A 13 -8.94 -8.87 -9.57
CA SER A 13 -9.45 -7.97 -10.61
C SER A 13 -10.89 -7.51 -10.39
N ILE A 14 -11.66 -8.27 -9.61
CA ILE A 14 -13.06 -7.98 -9.30
C ILE A 14 -13.19 -7.27 -7.93
N ALA A 15 -12.17 -7.33 -7.08
CA ALA A 15 -12.24 -6.80 -5.72
C ALA A 15 -12.58 -5.30 -5.70
N SER A 16 -11.81 -4.48 -6.43
CA SER A 16 -12.09 -3.04 -6.58
C SER A 16 -13.40 -2.77 -7.33
N GLY A 17 -13.67 -3.55 -8.39
CA GLY A 17 -14.90 -3.41 -9.19
C GLY A 17 -16.17 -3.64 -8.38
N ARG A 18 -16.16 -4.51 -7.36
CA ARG A 18 -17.31 -4.70 -6.45
C ARG A 18 -17.61 -3.44 -5.65
N VAL A 19 -16.59 -2.76 -5.15
CA VAL A 19 -16.74 -1.49 -4.41
C VAL A 19 -17.37 -0.44 -5.33
N SER A 20 -16.80 -0.28 -6.53
CA SER A 20 -17.31 0.65 -7.53
C SER A 20 -18.77 0.33 -7.91
N PHE A 21 -19.09 -0.94 -8.12
CA PHE A 21 -20.43 -1.37 -8.47
C PHE A 21 -21.46 -1.05 -7.37
N VAL A 22 -21.13 -1.36 -6.12
CA VAL A 22 -22.05 -1.16 -4.98
C VAL A 22 -22.27 0.33 -4.69
N LEU A 23 -21.22 1.14 -4.85
CA LEU A 23 -21.26 2.59 -4.58
C LEU A 23 -21.66 3.42 -5.80
N GLY A 24 -21.86 2.80 -6.97
CA GLY A 24 -22.19 3.52 -8.21
C GLY A 24 -21.04 4.39 -8.72
N MET A 25 -19.79 4.09 -8.36
CA MET A 25 -18.63 4.87 -8.75
C MET A 25 -18.21 4.57 -10.18
N GLN A 26 -17.85 5.62 -10.93
CA GLN A 26 -17.34 5.55 -12.29
C GLN A 26 -15.93 6.15 -12.34
N GLY A 27 -15.09 5.66 -13.27
CA GLY A 27 -13.73 6.13 -13.44
C GLY A 27 -12.69 5.02 -13.29
N PRO A 28 -11.39 5.34 -13.14
CA PRO A 28 -10.32 4.36 -12.99
C PRO A 28 -10.56 3.43 -11.79
N CYS A 29 -10.43 2.13 -12.02
CA CYS A 29 -10.69 1.13 -10.99
C CYS A 29 -9.68 -0.01 -11.13
N ALA A 30 -8.85 -0.22 -10.10
CA ALA A 30 -7.80 -1.23 -10.12
C ALA A 30 -7.56 -1.80 -8.71
N SER A 31 -7.08 -3.05 -8.69
CA SER A 31 -6.55 -3.69 -7.47
C SER A 31 -5.04 -3.81 -7.59
N PHE A 32 -4.32 -3.44 -6.54
CA PHE A 32 -2.86 -3.48 -6.47
C PHE A 32 -2.42 -4.56 -5.48
N GLU A 33 -1.49 -5.39 -5.90
CA GLU A 33 -0.82 -6.36 -5.04
C GLU A 33 0.69 -6.17 -5.14
N THR A 34 1.22 -5.37 -4.23
CA THR A 34 2.65 -5.12 -4.08
C THR A 34 3.09 -5.41 -2.65
N ALA A 35 2.48 -6.43 -2.03
CA ALA A 35 2.68 -6.85 -0.66
C ALA A 35 2.45 -5.68 0.33
N CYS A 36 3.40 -5.42 1.24
CA CYS A 36 3.29 -4.37 2.26
C CYS A 36 3.13 -2.94 1.71
N SER A 37 3.53 -2.67 0.48
CA SER A 37 3.39 -1.36 -0.16
C SER A 37 2.09 -1.16 -0.94
N ALA A 38 1.19 -2.16 -1.01
CA ALA A 38 0.02 -2.15 -1.89
C ALA A 38 -0.88 -0.91 -1.69
N SER A 39 -1.16 -0.53 -0.44
CA SER A 39 -2.00 0.64 -0.14
C SER A 39 -1.33 1.96 -0.55
N LEU A 40 0.00 2.07 -0.40
CA LEU A 40 0.74 3.26 -0.84
C LEU A 40 0.78 3.37 -2.36
N VAL A 41 0.93 2.25 -3.07
CA VAL A 41 0.87 2.20 -4.54
C VAL A 41 -0.53 2.57 -5.03
N ALA A 42 -1.57 2.07 -4.39
CA ALA A 42 -2.96 2.46 -4.68
C ALA A 42 -3.18 3.97 -4.46
N GLY A 43 -2.68 4.52 -3.34
CA GLY A 43 -2.73 5.96 -3.06
C GLY A 43 -1.97 6.80 -4.09
N HIS A 44 -0.80 6.35 -4.52
CA HIS A 44 -0.04 7.00 -5.60
C HIS A 44 -0.82 7.01 -6.92
N SER A 45 -1.42 5.88 -7.30
CA SER A 45 -2.24 5.78 -8.51
C SER A 45 -3.46 6.71 -8.45
N ALA A 46 -4.16 6.75 -7.31
CA ALA A 46 -5.28 7.65 -7.09
C ALA A 46 -4.87 9.12 -7.20
N ALA A 47 -3.74 9.52 -6.60
CA ALA A 47 -3.21 10.88 -6.70
C ALA A 47 -2.86 11.25 -8.16
N ARG A 48 -2.39 10.29 -8.95
CA ARG A 48 -2.14 10.51 -10.38
C ARG A 48 -3.44 10.71 -11.15
N ALA A 49 -4.42 9.84 -10.96
CA ALA A 49 -5.73 9.94 -11.62
C ALA A 49 -6.43 11.29 -11.33
N LEU A 50 -6.35 11.78 -10.08
CA LEU A 50 -6.88 13.11 -9.71
C LEU A 50 -6.12 14.25 -10.38
N ARG A 51 -4.78 14.19 -10.42
CA ARG A 51 -3.96 15.22 -11.09
C ARG A 51 -4.17 15.26 -12.61
N ASP A 52 -4.38 14.09 -13.20
CA ASP A 52 -4.62 13.94 -14.64
C ASP A 52 -6.10 14.17 -15.02
N ALA A 53 -6.94 14.56 -14.05
CA ALA A 53 -8.38 14.83 -14.18
C ALA A 53 -9.19 13.64 -14.75
N GLU A 54 -8.76 12.42 -14.47
CA GLU A 54 -9.49 11.20 -14.84
C GLU A 54 -10.73 10.97 -13.96
N CYS A 55 -10.76 11.60 -12.77
CA CYS A 55 -11.88 11.59 -11.83
C CYS A 55 -11.78 12.79 -10.87
N ASP A 56 -12.89 13.16 -10.24
CA ASP A 56 -12.96 14.27 -9.26
C ASP A 56 -12.65 13.79 -7.84
N ALA A 57 -12.92 12.53 -7.56
CA ALA A 57 -12.66 11.89 -6.27
C ALA A 57 -12.24 10.44 -6.46
N HIS A 58 -11.45 9.93 -5.52
CA HIS A 58 -10.96 8.54 -5.54
C HIS A 58 -11.06 7.91 -4.16
N LEU A 59 -11.46 6.64 -4.12
CA LEU A 59 -11.50 5.84 -2.90
C LEU A 59 -10.34 4.85 -2.90
N VAL A 60 -9.42 5.01 -1.96
CA VAL A 60 -8.30 4.08 -1.75
C VAL A 60 -8.63 3.19 -0.56
N VAL A 61 -8.61 1.88 -0.77
CA VAL A 61 -8.93 0.89 0.28
C VAL A 61 -7.72 -0.01 0.52
N GLY A 62 -7.24 -0.04 1.75
CA GLY A 62 -6.23 -0.98 2.21
C GLY A 62 -6.88 -2.11 3.01
N ILE A 63 -6.61 -3.36 2.64
CA ILE A 63 -7.21 -4.53 3.29
C ILE A 63 -6.13 -5.56 3.58
N ASN A 64 -6.08 -6.03 4.81
CA ASN A 64 -5.35 -7.24 5.16
C ASN A 64 -6.23 -8.12 6.05
N LEU A 65 -6.60 -9.30 5.55
CA LEU A 65 -7.37 -10.29 6.26
C LEU A 65 -6.61 -11.62 6.32
N MET A 66 -6.56 -12.23 7.49
CA MET A 66 -5.82 -13.49 7.73
C MET A 66 -6.77 -14.69 7.69
N LEU A 67 -7.57 -14.81 6.63
CA LEU A 67 -8.60 -15.84 6.48
C LEU A 67 -8.02 -17.21 6.10
N LEU A 68 -6.80 -17.28 5.57
CA LEU A 68 -6.17 -18.51 5.13
C LEU A 68 -4.99 -18.89 6.04
N ARG A 69 -5.13 -20.00 6.74
CA ARG A 69 -4.08 -20.57 7.58
C ARG A 69 -2.77 -20.84 6.82
N ALA A 70 -2.86 -21.26 5.56
CA ALA A 70 -1.71 -21.54 4.73
C ALA A 70 -0.79 -20.34 4.53
N SER A 71 -1.36 -19.13 4.35
CA SER A 71 -0.58 -17.89 4.22
C SER A 71 0.19 -17.57 5.51
N SER A 72 -0.45 -17.74 6.66
CA SER A 72 0.21 -17.53 7.97
C SER A 72 1.33 -18.52 8.19
N LEU A 73 1.10 -19.79 7.86
CA LEU A 73 2.10 -20.85 7.99
C LEU A 73 3.30 -20.59 7.04
N GLY A 74 3.05 -20.20 5.79
CA GLY A 74 4.10 -19.88 4.83
C GLY A 74 5.03 -18.76 5.32
N MET A 75 4.47 -17.69 5.89
CA MET A 75 5.27 -16.59 6.46
C MET A 75 6.07 -17.03 7.70
N ALA A 76 5.50 -17.88 8.54
CA ALA A 76 6.20 -18.43 9.71
C ALA A 76 7.37 -19.33 9.30
N ILE A 77 7.17 -20.22 8.32
CA ILE A 77 8.21 -21.12 7.81
C ILE A 77 9.36 -20.32 7.17
N SER A 78 9.05 -19.22 6.48
CA SER A 78 10.07 -18.35 5.91
C SER A 78 10.79 -17.45 6.93
N GLY A 79 10.46 -17.54 8.22
CA GLY A 79 11.08 -16.75 9.27
C GLY A 79 10.69 -15.26 9.25
N MET A 80 9.61 -14.89 8.57
CA MET A 80 9.19 -13.48 8.47
C MET A 80 8.42 -13.00 9.70
N THR A 81 7.73 -13.90 10.39
CA THR A 81 6.91 -13.55 11.57
C THR A 81 7.61 -13.86 12.88
N SER A 82 7.46 -12.95 13.83
CA SER A 82 8.00 -13.15 15.19
C SER A 82 7.32 -14.33 15.90
N PRO A 83 8.08 -15.26 16.48
CA PRO A 83 7.53 -16.36 17.26
C PRO A 83 6.85 -15.90 18.55
N THR A 84 7.17 -14.70 19.04
CA THR A 84 6.57 -14.10 20.22
C THR A 84 5.36 -13.19 19.89
N GLY A 85 5.08 -13.00 18.60
CA GLY A 85 3.98 -12.14 18.13
C GLY A 85 4.22 -10.65 18.39
N ARG A 86 5.45 -10.21 18.42
CA ARG A 86 5.85 -8.80 18.64
C ARG A 86 6.81 -8.32 17.57
N SER A 87 6.57 -7.11 17.07
CA SER A 87 7.39 -6.43 16.05
C SER A 87 8.49 -5.65 16.70
N HIS A 88 9.43 -5.97 17.31
CA HIS A 88 10.49 -5.19 18.00
C HIS A 88 11.23 -4.22 17.05
N THR A 89 10.49 -3.31 16.41
CA THR A 89 11.01 -2.38 15.40
C THR A 89 12.15 -1.51 15.97
N PHE A 90 13.29 -1.47 15.27
CA PHE A 90 14.53 -0.80 15.70
C PHE A 90 15.14 -1.33 17.01
N ASP A 91 14.76 -2.49 17.48
CA ASP A 91 15.25 -3.13 18.70
C ASP A 91 16.18 -4.31 18.35
N GLY A 92 17.24 -4.50 19.14
CA GLY A 92 18.16 -5.65 18.95
C GLY A 92 17.51 -7.02 19.17
N ARG A 93 16.28 -7.06 19.72
CA ARG A 93 15.48 -8.28 19.89
C ARG A 93 14.58 -8.58 18.68
N ALA A 94 14.67 -7.80 17.60
CA ALA A 94 13.84 -8.01 16.43
C ALA A 94 14.07 -9.41 15.83
N ASP A 95 12.99 -10.19 15.76
CA ASP A 95 12.98 -11.60 15.33
C ASP A 95 11.88 -11.90 14.30
N GLY A 96 11.32 -10.87 13.70
CA GLY A 96 10.21 -10.90 12.76
C GLY A 96 9.13 -9.88 13.09
N PHE A 97 8.05 -9.85 12.31
CA PHE A 97 6.93 -8.94 12.57
C PHE A 97 5.71 -9.66 13.13
N ALA A 98 4.88 -8.92 13.88
CA ALA A 98 3.56 -9.39 14.31
C ALA A 98 2.54 -9.12 13.21
N ARG A 99 1.78 -10.14 12.82
CA ARG A 99 0.69 -9.97 11.83
C ARG A 99 -0.54 -9.34 12.48
N GLY A 100 -1.27 -8.56 11.69
CA GLY A 100 -2.53 -7.96 12.09
C GLY A 100 -3.53 -7.97 10.95
N GLU A 101 -4.80 -7.90 11.27
CA GLU A 101 -5.88 -7.67 10.31
C GLU A 101 -6.32 -6.21 10.38
N GLY A 102 -6.77 -5.69 9.26
CA GLY A 102 -7.29 -4.34 9.20
C GLY A 102 -7.90 -4.03 7.85
N VAL A 103 -8.84 -3.10 7.88
CA VAL A 103 -9.40 -2.44 6.70
C VAL A 103 -9.33 -0.95 6.95
N SER A 104 -8.73 -0.23 6.04
CA SER A 104 -8.65 1.23 6.07
C SER A 104 -9.12 1.82 4.76
N THR A 105 -9.68 3.01 4.81
CA THR A 105 -10.17 3.70 3.63
C THR A 105 -9.75 5.15 3.67
N LEU A 106 -9.22 5.64 2.55
CA LEU A 106 -8.87 7.02 2.33
C LEU A 106 -9.68 7.55 1.16
N SER A 107 -10.47 8.60 1.40
CA SER A 107 -11.13 9.37 0.34
C SER A 107 -10.21 10.50 -0.09
N MET A 108 -9.90 10.56 -1.36
CA MET A 108 -9.05 11.59 -1.97
C MET A 108 -9.86 12.42 -2.95
N THR A 109 -9.64 13.73 -2.96
CA THR A 109 -10.27 14.67 -3.88
C THR A 109 -9.23 15.67 -4.39
N GLY A 110 -9.45 16.20 -5.59
CA GLY A 110 -8.68 17.33 -6.12
C GLY A 110 -9.06 18.67 -5.51
N ASP A 111 -10.21 18.75 -4.84
CA ASP A 111 -10.69 19.96 -4.16
C ASP A 111 -10.03 20.11 -2.78
N GLY A 112 -9.15 21.13 -2.64
CA GLY A 112 -8.43 21.40 -1.41
C GLY A 112 -9.30 21.94 -0.27
N ASP A 113 -10.44 22.55 -0.55
CA ASP A 113 -11.30 23.19 0.46
C ASP A 113 -12.02 22.18 1.34
N ALA A 114 -12.28 20.98 0.82
CA ALA A 114 -12.90 19.88 1.57
C ALA A 114 -11.89 18.96 2.28
N ALA A 115 -10.60 19.10 2.02
CA ALA A 115 -9.58 18.18 2.50
C ALA A 115 -9.12 18.53 3.92
N ARG A 116 -9.04 17.51 4.79
CA ARG A 116 -8.47 17.63 6.14
C ARG A 116 -6.95 17.52 6.16
N LEU A 117 -6.38 16.82 5.18
CA LEU A 117 -4.96 16.56 5.01
C LEU A 117 -4.60 16.69 3.54
N GLY A 118 -3.43 17.23 3.25
CA GLY A 118 -2.90 17.35 1.90
C GLY A 118 -1.81 16.32 1.61
N LEU A 119 -1.98 15.52 0.54
CA LEU A 119 -0.89 14.71 0.00
C LEU A 119 -0.04 15.58 -0.94
N GLN A 120 1.10 16.05 -0.45
CA GLN A 120 1.99 16.94 -1.21
C GLN A 120 2.74 16.21 -2.32
N GLY A 121 3.20 14.98 -2.08
CA GLY A 121 3.92 14.22 -3.08
C GLY A 121 3.95 12.74 -2.78
N SER A 122 4.19 11.96 -3.82
CA SER A 122 4.35 10.51 -3.73
C SER A 122 5.25 9.99 -4.85
N ALA A 123 5.94 8.88 -4.61
CA ALA A 123 6.75 8.20 -5.62
C ALA A 123 6.69 6.71 -5.42
N VAL A 124 6.75 5.96 -6.52
CA VAL A 124 6.84 4.50 -6.53
C VAL A 124 8.04 4.11 -7.40
N ARG A 125 8.88 3.24 -6.90
CA ARG A 125 10.05 2.71 -7.60
C ARG A 125 10.27 1.25 -7.24
N GLN A 126 10.90 0.52 -8.15
CA GLN A 126 11.44 -0.80 -7.91
C GLN A 126 12.94 -0.69 -7.61
N ASP A 127 13.45 -1.50 -6.70
CA ASP A 127 14.86 -1.46 -6.25
C ASP A 127 15.85 -1.86 -7.34
N GLY A 128 15.41 -2.54 -8.40
CA GLY A 128 16.29 -3.08 -9.43
C GLY A 128 17.15 -4.22 -8.88
N ARG A 129 18.37 -4.32 -9.36
CA ARG A 129 19.31 -5.36 -8.93
C ARG A 129 19.86 -5.06 -7.54
N SER A 130 19.74 -6.03 -6.64
CA SER A 130 20.28 -6.00 -5.28
C SER A 130 21.10 -7.27 -5.00
N ALA A 131 21.55 -7.49 -3.78
CA ALA A 131 22.34 -8.65 -3.40
C ALA A 131 21.58 -9.98 -3.58
N SER A 132 20.26 -9.98 -3.42
CA SER A 132 19.36 -11.12 -3.70
C SER A 132 17.97 -10.60 -4.06
N LEU A 133 17.09 -11.49 -4.52
CA LEU A 133 15.70 -11.12 -4.89
C LEU A 133 14.94 -10.43 -3.74
N THR A 134 15.22 -10.79 -2.51
CA THR A 134 14.54 -10.28 -1.31
C THR A 134 15.35 -9.24 -0.53
N ALA A 135 16.61 -8.98 -0.93
CA ALA A 135 17.46 -8.00 -0.25
C ALA A 135 17.09 -6.57 -0.70
N PRO A 136 16.89 -5.64 0.24
CA PRO A 136 16.62 -4.24 -0.09
C PRO A 136 17.86 -3.58 -0.69
N ASN A 137 17.64 -2.54 -1.50
CA ASN A 137 18.70 -1.71 -2.10
C ASN A 137 18.63 -0.29 -1.52
N GLY A 138 19.53 0.02 -0.59
CA GLY A 138 19.56 1.32 0.09
C GLY A 138 19.73 2.52 -0.85
N SER A 139 20.50 2.38 -1.95
CA SER A 139 20.63 3.45 -2.95
C SER A 139 19.32 3.70 -3.71
N ALA A 140 18.58 2.63 -4.05
CA ALA A 140 17.27 2.74 -4.68
C ALA A 140 16.26 3.41 -3.74
N GLN A 141 16.27 3.04 -2.44
CA GLN A 141 15.42 3.67 -1.43
C GLN A 141 15.72 5.15 -1.24
N GLN A 142 17.00 5.55 -1.20
CA GLN A 142 17.37 6.97 -1.20
C GLN A 142 16.86 7.70 -2.44
N GLY A 143 16.96 7.07 -3.62
CA GLY A 143 16.42 7.59 -4.86
C GLY A 143 14.90 7.75 -4.84
N LEU A 144 14.18 6.81 -4.18
CA LEU A 144 12.75 6.89 -3.96
C LEU A 144 12.37 8.08 -3.08
N LEU A 145 13.04 8.25 -1.93
CA LEU A 145 12.80 9.35 -1.00
C LEU A 145 13.03 10.71 -1.67
N ARG A 146 14.14 10.85 -2.41
CA ARG A 146 14.41 12.08 -3.17
C ARG A 146 13.33 12.36 -4.21
N ALA A 147 12.85 11.35 -4.91
CA ALA A 147 11.78 11.51 -5.90
C ALA A 147 10.46 11.95 -5.24
N ALA A 148 10.13 11.42 -4.07
CA ALA A 148 8.94 11.83 -3.32
C ALA A 148 9.04 13.28 -2.85
N LEU A 149 10.18 13.68 -2.29
CA LEU A 149 10.45 15.07 -1.86
C LEU A 149 10.40 16.04 -3.06
N THR A 150 11.01 15.69 -4.19
CA THR A 150 10.95 16.50 -5.42
C THR A 150 9.51 16.63 -5.90
N ASN A 151 8.73 15.54 -5.90
CA ASN A 151 7.33 15.59 -6.30
C ASN A 151 6.48 16.46 -5.35
N ALA A 152 6.85 16.52 -4.08
CA ALA A 152 6.22 17.37 -3.07
C ALA A 152 6.73 18.83 -3.10
N SER A 153 7.72 19.16 -3.92
CA SER A 153 8.40 20.46 -3.91
C SER A 153 8.90 20.86 -2.50
N THR A 154 9.38 19.88 -1.73
CA THR A 154 9.85 20.08 -0.35
C THR A 154 11.24 19.52 -0.13
N MET A 155 11.87 19.88 0.97
CA MET A 155 13.20 19.41 1.37
C MET A 155 13.12 18.54 2.63
N ALA A 156 14.15 17.73 2.86
CA ALA A 156 14.17 16.79 3.97
C ALA A 156 14.17 17.45 5.36
N ASP A 157 14.78 18.62 5.48
CA ASP A 157 14.84 19.42 6.72
C ASP A 157 13.51 20.10 7.08
N ALA A 158 12.59 20.18 6.12
CA ALA A 158 11.23 20.68 6.35
C ALA A 158 10.28 19.61 6.92
N LEU A 159 10.73 18.34 7.02
CA LEU A 159 9.90 17.26 7.57
C LEU A 159 9.90 17.32 9.10
N GLY A 160 8.71 17.46 9.69
CA GLY A 160 8.52 17.43 11.14
C GLY A 160 8.49 16.01 11.73
N LEU A 161 8.18 15.01 10.92
CA LEU A 161 8.07 13.61 11.33
C LEU A 161 8.43 12.69 10.17
N MET A 162 9.06 11.56 10.47
CA MET A 162 9.32 10.48 9.52
C MET A 162 8.78 9.18 10.09
N GLU A 163 7.88 8.53 9.36
CA GLU A 163 7.41 7.19 9.65
C GLU A 163 8.10 6.21 8.70
N ALA A 164 8.83 5.26 9.25
CA ALA A 164 9.55 4.24 8.50
C ALA A 164 8.80 2.91 8.50
N HIS A 165 9.08 2.08 7.50
CA HIS A 165 8.50 0.72 7.44
C HIS A 165 9.01 -0.18 8.58
N GLY A 166 10.23 0.01 9.05
CA GLY A 166 10.82 -0.72 10.18
C GLY A 166 11.28 -2.14 9.89
#